data_cfbb707651a376af5f2a25415d0a0ed8
#
_entry.id   cfbb707651a376af5f2a25415d0a0ed8
#
_cell.length_a   1.000
_cell.length_b   1.000
_cell.length_c   1.000
_cell.angle_alpha   90.00
_cell.angle_beta   90.00
_cell.angle_gamma   90.00
#
_symmetry.space_group_name_H-M   'P 1'
#
loop_
_entity.id
_entity.type
_entity.pdbx_description
1 polymer ?
#
loop_
_entity_poly.entity_id
_entity_poly.type
_entity_poly.pdbx_seq_one_letter_code
_entity_poly.pdbx_strand_id
1 'polypeptide(L)'
;GRYVDTSRAGFALAMDISVYSFTAVCQRAAAMMPDGGSLLTLTYYGAEKVMPHYNVMGVAKAALETSVKYLANDLGPRNIRVNAISAGPIKTLAASGIGDFRYILKWNELNAPLRRNVTIDDVGGAGLYLLSDLSSGVTGETHHVDAGYHVVGMKQEDAPDIALS
;
A
#
# COMPACT_ATOMS: atom_id res chain seq x y z
N GLY A 1 -12.95 -2.78 15.89
CA GLY A 1 -12.49 -2.52 17.26
C GLY A 1 -11.30 -1.57 17.30
N ARG A 2 -10.70 -1.33 18.46
CA ARG A 2 -9.50 -0.50 18.61
C ARG A 2 -8.25 -1.37 18.43
N TYR A 3 -7.15 -0.77 17.98
CA TYR A 3 -5.88 -1.49 17.84
C TYR A 3 -5.41 -2.13 19.14
N VAL A 4 -5.56 -1.43 20.28
CA VAL A 4 -5.15 -1.92 21.60
C VAL A 4 -5.86 -3.22 22.02
N ASP A 5 -7.00 -3.52 21.43
CA ASP A 5 -7.77 -4.73 21.70
C ASP A 5 -7.39 -5.93 20.79
N THR A 6 -6.36 -5.76 19.94
CA THR A 6 -5.90 -6.80 19.01
C THR A 6 -5.38 -8.01 19.81
N SER A 7 -5.95 -9.18 19.55
CA SER A 7 -5.48 -10.43 20.18
C SER A 7 -4.12 -10.87 19.59
N ARG A 8 -3.34 -11.63 20.38
CA ARG A 8 -2.08 -12.22 19.91
C ARG A 8 -2.28 -13.06 18.64
N ALA A 9 -3.35 -13.86 18.59
CA ALA A 9 -3.67 -14.68 17.42
C ALA A 9 -4.03 -13.83 16.20
N GLY A 10 -4.85 -12.80 16.37
CA GLY A 10 -5.22 -11.86 15.28
C GLY A 10 -4.01 -11.08 14.76
N PHE A 11 -3.11 -10.65 15.64
CA PHE A 11 -1.86 -10.01 15.27
C PHE A 11 -0.98 -10.97 14.44
N ALA A 12 -0.76 -12.20 14.93
CA ALA A 12 0.06 -13.19 14.24
C ALA A 12 -0.51 -13.52 12.85
N LEU A 13 -1.83 -13.70 12.74
CA LEU A 13 -2.51 -13.98 11.47
C LEU A 13 -2.37 -12.80 10.47
N ALA A 14 -2.52 -11.57 10.94
CA ALA A 14 -2.34 -10.38 10.09
C ALA A 14 -0.90 -10.29 9.55
N MET A 15 0.10 -10.56 10.39
CA MET A 15 1.51 -10.55 10.00
C MET A 15 1.85 -11.70 9.03
N ASP A 16 1.34 -12.88 9.27
CA ASP A 16 1.55 -14.03 8.40
C ASP A 16 0.98 -13.80 6.99
N ILE A 17 -0.30 -13.43 6.92
CA ILE A 17 -1.00 -13.26 5.65
C ILE A 17 -0.56 -12.00 4.91
N SER A 18 -0.35 -10.88 5.60
CA SER A 18 -0.14 -9.59 4.93
C SER A 18 1.32 -9.17 4.81
N VAL A 19 2.24 -9.86 5.47
CA VAL A 19 3.68 -9.54 5.44
C VAL A 19 4.49 -10.73 4.97
N TYR A 20 4.48 -11.84 5.71
CA TYR A 20 5.31 -13.00 5.41
C TYR A 20 4.96 -13.62 4.05
N SER A 21 3.69 -13.61 3.67
CA SER A 21 3.26 -14.12 2.35
C SER A 21 4.06 -13.51 1.19
N PHE A 22 4.33 -12.19 1.23
CA PHE A 22 5.13 -11.53 0.20
C PHE A 22 6.58 -11.99 0.23
N THR A 23 7.19 -12.10 1.42
CA THR A 23 8.55 -12.65 1.57
C THR A 23 8.64 -14.08 1.00
N ALA A 24 7.65 -14.93 1.33
CA ALA A 24 7.59 -16.30 0.83
C ALA A 24 7.43 -16.38 -0.69
N VAL A 25 6.66 -15.48 -1.30
CA VAL A 25 6.53 -15.36 -2.76
C VAL A 25 7.86 -14.91 -3.36
N CYS A 26 8.51 -13.88 -2.79
CA CYS A 26 9.80 -13.39 -3.28
C CYS A 26 10.89 -14.45 -3.26
N GLN A 27 10.98 -15.28 -2.20
CA GLN A 27 11.92 -16.39 -2.12
C GLN A 27 11.79 -17.36 -3.31
N ARG A 28 10.56 -17.71 -3.67
CA ARG A 28 10.29 -18.65 -4.76
C ARG A 28 10.43 -18.00 -6.13
N ALA A 29 9.90 -16.80 -6.30
CA ALA A 29 9.99 -16.04 -7.54
C ALA A 29 11.46 -15.74 -7.89
N ALA A 30 12.28 -15.35 -6.92
CA ALA A 30 13.69 -15.09 -7.15
C ALA A 30 14.43 -16.31 -7.73
N ALA A 31 14.10 -17.52 -7.31
CA ALA A 31 14.69 -18.75 -7.88
C ALA A 31 14.35 -18.96 -9.36
N MET A 32 13.25 -18.36 -9.82
CA MET A 32 12.76 -18.43 -11.21
C MET A 32 13.24 -17.25 -12.08
N MET A 33 14.04 -16.33 -11.52
CA MET A 33 14.53 -15.11 -12.17
C MET A 33 16.06 -15.12 -12.30
N PRO A 34 16.65 -15.99 -13.14
CA PRO A 34 18.12 -16.11 -13.27
C PRO A 34 18.76 -14.85 -13.86
N ASP A 35 18.03 -14.13 -14.71
CA ASP A 35 18.53 -12.96 -15.44
C ASP A 35 18.04 -11.62 -14.83
N GLY A 36 17.54 -11.65 -13.59
CA GLY A 36 16.94 -10.51 -12.94
C GLY A 36 15.42 -10.44 -13.13
N GLY A 37 14.81 -9.34 -12.68
CA GLY A 37 13.36 -9.17 -12.78
C GLY A 37 12.82 -8.10 -11.85
N SER A 38 11.50 -8.07 -11.69
CA SER A 38 10.82 -7.12 -10.81
C SER A 38 9.71 -7.78 -10.00
N LEU A 39 9.66 -7.46 -8.73
CA LEU A 39 8.65 -7.92 -7.76
C LEU A 39 7.92 -6.69 -7.21
N LEU A 40 6.60 -6.78 -7.12
CA LEU A 40 5.75 -5.67 -6.70
C LEU A 40 4.72 -6.14 -5.68
N THR A 41 4.49 -5.33 -4.66
CA THR A 41 3.38 -5.53 -3.71
C THR A 41 2.52 -4.27 -3.60
N LEU A 42 1.33 -4.42 -3.00
CA LEU A 42 0.42 -3.32 -2.74
C LEU A 42 0.37 -3.02 -1.24
N THR A 43 0.54 -1.77 -0.89
CA THR A 43 0.40 -1.24 0.46
C THR A 43 -0.67 -0.15 0.51
N TYR A 44 -0.82 0.49 1.66
CA TYR A 44 -1.78 1.55 1.86
C TYR A 44 -1.26 2.56 2.89
N TYR A 45 -1.63 3.82 2.72
CA TYR A 45 -1.21 4.95 3.55
C TYR A 45 -1.43 4.76 5.05
N GLY A 46 -2.27 3.82 5.45
CA GLY A 46 -2.40 3.37 6.84
C GLY A 46 -1.12 2.80 7.47
N ALA A 47 -0.08 2.52 6.66
CA ALA A 47 1.27 2.20 7.14
C ALA A 47 1.99 3.42 7.74
N GLU A 48 1.71 4.60 7.22
CA GLU A 48 2.39 5.86 7.57
C GLU A 48 1.57 6.72 8.54
N LYS A 49 0.25 6.70 8.40
CA LYS A 49 -0.69 7.51 9.18
C LYS A 49 -1.84 6.66 9.70
N VAL A 50 -2.40 7.09 10.84
CA VAL A 50 -3.57 6.42 11.39
C VAL A 50 -4.77 6.64 10.48
N MET A 51 -5.34 5.54 10.00
CA MET A 51 -6.58 5.52 9.25
C MET A 51 -7.69 4.91 10.10
N PRO A 52 -8.91 5.50 10.12
CA PRO A 52 -10.02 4.96 10.89
C PRO A 52 -10.25 3.46 10.59
N HIS A 53 -10.41 2.66 11.64
CA HIS A 53 -10.72 1.21 11.57
C HIS A 53 -9.70 0.34 10.83
N TYR A 54 -8.53 0.87 10.47
CA TYR A 54 -7.49 0.09 9.79
C TYR A 54 -6.62 -0.73 10.75
N ASN A 55 -6.43 -0.23 11.97
CA ASN A 55 -5.88 -0.93 13.15
C ASN A 55 -4.62 -1.79 12.87
N VAL A 56 -4.69 -3.10 13.16
CA VAL A 56 -3.56 -4.04 12.98
C VAL A 56 -3.07 -4.11 11.52
N MET A 57 -3.94 -3.84 10.56
CA MET A 57 -3.53 -3.79 9.15
C MET A 57 -2.56 -2.65 8.86
N GLY A 58 -2.68 -1.51 9.56
CA GLY A 58 -1.70 -0.42 9.46
C GLY A 58 -0.31 -0.88 9.90
N VAL A 59 -0.22 -1.60 11.01
CA VAL A 59 1.05 -2.18 11.51
C VAL A 59 1.60 -3.21 10.53
N ALA A 60 0.74 -4.08 10.00
CA ALA A 60 1.15 -5.07 9.00
C ALA A 60 1.65 -4.40 7.71
N LYS A 61 0.98 -3.33 7.23
CA LYS A 61 1.42 -2.59 6.04
C LYS A 61 2.76 -1.87 6.26
N ALA A 62 3.00 -1.31 7.45
CA ALA A 62 4.30 -0.74 7.80
C ALA A 62 5.42 -1.80 7.79
N ALA A 63 5.15 -2.98 8.34
CA ALA A 63 6.08 -4.11 8.29
C ALA A 63 6.31 -4.60 6.84
N LEU A 64 5.26 -4.63 6.00
CA LEU A 64 5.38 -4.98 4.57
C LEU A 64 6.27 -3.99 3.82
N GLU A 65 6.08 -2.68 4.01
CA GLU A 65 6.91 -1.64 3.38
C GLU A 65 8.37 -1.73 3.80
N THR A 66 8.62 -2.04 5.08
CA THR A 66 9.99 -2.30 5.55
C THR A 66 10.56 -3.57 4.94
N SER A 67 9.77 -4.64 4.80
CA SER A 67 10.19 -5.89 4.13
C SER A 67 10.60 -5.65 2.68
N VAL A 68 9.93 -4.76 1.96
CA VAL A 68 10.31 -4.36 0.58
C VAL A 68 11.74 -3.84 0.53
N LYS A 69 12.17 -3.03 1.50
CA LYS A 69 13.52 -2.47 1.56
C LYS A 69 14.59 -3.55 1.77
N TYR A 70 14.35 -4.48 2.70
CA TYR A 70 15.25 -5.60 2.95
C TYR A 70 15.32 -6.56 1.76
N LEU A 71 14.17 -6.90 1.17
CA LEU A 71 14.14 -7.75 -0.02
C LEU A 71 14.83 -7.09 -1.22
N ALA A 72 14.68 -5.77 -1.39
CA ALA A 72 15.39 -5.02 -2.43
C ALA A 72 16.91 -5.08 -2.24
N ASN A 73 17.39 -4.94 -0.99
CA ASN A 73 18.79 -5.06 -0.66
C ASN A 73 19.33 -6.48 -0.93
N ASP A 74 18.61 -7.50 -0.51
CA ASP A 74 19.06 -8.89 -0.62
C ASP A 74 19.05 -9.41 -2.07
N LEU A 75 18.07 -8.96 -2.87
CA LEU A 75 17.87 -9.42 -4.24
C LEU A 75 18.52 -8.51 -5.30
N GLY A 76 18.90 -7.29 -4.92
CA GLY A 76 19.55 -6.31 -5.79
C GLY A 76 20.81 -6.82 -6.50
N PRO A 77 21.75 -7.55 -5.82
CA PRO A 77 22.92 -8.13 -6.48
C PRO A 77 22.60 -9.11 -7.62
N ARG A 78 21.37 -9.62 -7.66
CA ARG A 78 20.86 -10.48 -8.74
C ARG A 78 20.05 -9.71 -9.78
N ASN A 79 20.11 -8.37 -9.77
CA ASN A 79 19.33 -7.51 -10.64
C ASN A 79 17.80 -7.73 -10.52
N ILE A 80 17.33 -8.13 -9.33
CA ILE A 80 15.89 -8.25 -9.03
C ILE A 80 15.47 -7.06 -8.21
N ARG A 81 14.55 -6.25 -8.76
CA ARG A 81 14.00 -5.08 -8.11
C ARG A 81 12.75 -5.46 -7.29
N VAL A 82 12.59 -4.83 -6.15
CA VAL A 82 11.44 -5.06 -5.27
C VAL A 82 10.86 -3.71 -4.84
N ASN A 83 9.60 -3.47 -5.16
CA ASN A 83 8.92 -2.20 -4.88
C ASN A 83 7.51 -2.43 -4.32
N ALA A 84 6.92 -1.39 -3.78
CA ALA A 84 5.53 -1.34 -3.37
C ALA A 84 4.79 -0.17 -4.03
N ILE A 85 3.48 -0.33 -4.24
CA ILE A 85 2.59 0.79 -4.54
C ILE A 85 1.69 1.03 -3.33
N SER A 86 1.73 2.25 -2.79
CA SER A 86 0.76 2.74 -1.81
C SER A 86 -0.41 3.34 -2.57
N ALA A 87 -1.46 2.53 -2.78
CA ALA A 87 -2.62 2.94 -3.54
C ALA A 87 -3.61 3.73 -2.66
N GLY A 88 -4.18 4.80 -3.21
CA GLY A 88 -5.32 5.48 -2.60
C GLY A 88 -6.56 4.58 -2.51
N PRO A 89 -7.62 5.03 -1.85
CA PRO A 89 -8.80 4.20 -1.66
C PRO A 89 -9.51 3.94 -3.00
N ILE A 90 -9.74 2.66 -3.31
CA ILE A 90 -10.44 2.17 -4.51
C ILE A 90 -11.53 1.22 -4.06
N LYS A 91 -12.72 1.31 -4.67
CA LYS A 91 -13.82 0.37 -4.41
C LYS A 91 -13.44 -1.04 -4.92
N THR A 92 -13.04 -1.90 -4.00
CA THR A 92 -12.76 -3.30 -4.27
C THR A 92 -13.52 -4.17 -3.27
N LEU A 93 -13.61 -5.47 -3.54
CA LEU A 93 -14.20 -6.42 -2.60
C LEU A 93 -13.45 -6.42 -1.25
N ALA A 94 -12.13 -6.35 -1.26
CA ALA A 94 -11.31 -6.27 -0.05
C ALA A 94 -11.59 -4.98 0.75
N ALA A 95 -11.77 -3.85 0.06
CA ALA A 95 -12.07 -2.57 0.69
C ALA A 95 -13.46 -2.53 1.34
N SER A 96 -14.42 -3.32 0.88
CA SER A 96 -15.76 -3.40 1.48
C SER A 96 -15.76 -3.96 2.91
N GLY A 97 -14.70 -4.66 3.31
CA GLY A 97 -14.50 -5.16 4.67
C GLY A 97 -13.97 -4.10 5.66
N ILE A 98 -13.59 -2.91 5.18
CA ILE A 98 -13.12 -1.81 6.03
C ILE A 98 -14.33 -1.01 6.50
N GLY A 99 -14.52 -0.87 7.81
CA GLY A 99 -15.55 0.01 8.38
C GLY A 99 -15.39 1.44 7.89
N ASP A 100 -16.52 2.11 7.62
CA ASP A 100 -16.56 3.51 7.14
C ASP A 100 -15.79 3.80 5.84
N PHE A 101 -15.61 2.78 4.99
CA PHE A 101 -14.87 2.94 3.73
C PHE A 101 -15.47 4.02 2.81
N ARG A 102 -16.80 4.24 2.86
CA ARG A 102 -17.44 5.35 2.12
C ARG A 102 -16.97 6.72 2.61
N TYR A 103 -16.77 6.87 3.92
CA TYR A 103 -16.23 8.09 4.50
C TYR A 103 -14.79 8.32 4.01
N ILE A 104 -13.95 7.29 4.02
CA ILE A 104 -12.55 7.37 3.53
C ILE A 104 -12.53 7.78 2.06
N LEU A 105 -13.36 7.18 1.21
CA LEU A 105 -13.47 7.56 -0.21
C LEU A 105 -13.88 9.03 -0.38
N LYS A 106 -14.91 9.47 0.34
CA LYS A 106 -15.41 10.85 0.22
C LYS A 106 -14.40 11.85 0.76
N TRP A 107 -13.76 11.53 1.89
CA TRP A 107 -12.71 12.36 2.46
C TRP A 107 -11.55 12.53 1.48
N ASN A 108 -11.06 11.44 0.90
CA ASN A 108 -9.95 11.47 -0.05
C ASN A 108 -10.31 12.26 -1.32
N GLU A 109 -11.50 12.04 -1.87
CA GLU A 109 -12.01 12.79 -3.03
C GLU A 109 -11.99 14.31 -2.79
N LEU A 110 -12.41 14.75 -1.61
CA LEU A 110 -12.51 16.18 -1.28
C LEU A 110 -11.18 16.81 -0.89
N ASN A 111 -10.23 16.04 -0.36
CA ASN A 111 -9.02 16.57 0.23
C ASN A 111 -7.74 16.24 -0.55
N ALA A 112 -7.75 15.27 -1.45
CA ALA A 112 -6.59 14.99 -2.30
C ALA A 112 -6.30 16.16 -3.25
N PRO A 113 -5.03 16.47 -3.54
CA PRO A 113 -4.65 17.54 -4.48
C PRO A 113 -5.36 17.47 -5.83
N LEU A 114 -5.53 16.27 -6.42
CA LEU A 114 -6.25 16.10 -7.68
C LEU A 114 -7.77 16.09 -7.56
N ARG A 115 -8.33 16.28 -6.35
CA ARG A 115 -9.78 16.33 -6.09
C ARG A 115 -10.57 15.13 -6.64
N ARG A 116 -9.95 13.98 -6.64
CA ARG A 116 -10.56 12.71 -7.05
C ARG A 116 -9.94 11.54 -6.32
N ASN A 117 -10.63 10.43 -6.29
CA ASN A 117 -10.02 9.15 -5.96
C ASN A 117 -9.24 8.62 -7.18
N VAL A 118 -8.28 7.77 -6.93
CA VAL A 118 -7.59 7.03 -7.97
C VAL A 118 -8.45 5.88 -8.49
N THR A 119 -8.18 5.48 -9.72
CA THR A 119 -8.82 4.34 -10.38
C THR A 119 -7.89 3.12 -10.39
N ILE A 120 -8.43 1.97 -10.78
CA ILE A 120 -7.63 0.76 -11.02
C ILE A 120 -6.60 1.01 -12.11
N ASP A 121 -6.95 1.78 -13.13
CA ASP A 121 -6.05 2.12 -14.25
C ASP A 121 -4.90 3.02 -13.82
N ASP A 122 -5.13 3.99 -12.92
CA ASP A 122 -4.05 4.80 -12.33
C ASP A 122 -3.01 3.89 -11.63
N VAL A 123 -3.48 2.93 -10.82
CA VAL A 123 -2.61 1.98 -10.13
C VAL A 123 -1.97 1.00 -11.11
N GLY A 124 -2.71 0.55 -12.12
CA GLY A 124 -2.22 -0.32 -13.20
C GLY A 124 -1.09 0.32 -13.99
N GLY A 125 -1.20 1.61 -14.31
CA GLY A 125 -0.14 2.37 -14.99
C GLY A 125 1.16 2.44 -14.17
N ALA A 126 1.06 2.71 -12.87
CA ALA A 126 2.20 2.68 -11.97
C ALA A 126 2.80 1.25 -11.84
N GLY A 127 1.94 0.23 -11.79
CA GLY A 127 2.35 -1.17 -11.81
C GLY A 127 3.13 -1.53 -13.07
N LEU A 128 2.64 -1.11 -14.23
CA LEU A 128 3.33 -1.29 -15.51
C LEU A 128 4.72 -0.63 -15.49
N TYR A 129 4.81 0.62 -15.02
CA TYR A 129 6.08 1.32 -14.85
C TYR A 129 7.06 0.53 -13.97
N LEU A 130 6.63 0.15 -12.75
CA LEU A 130 7.49 -0.51 -11.76
C LEU A 130 7.89 -1.95 -12.17
N LEU A 131 7.09 -2.62 -12.98
CA LEU A 131 7.39 -3.98 -13.46
C LEU A 131 8.17 -4.01 -14.78
N SER A 132 8.26 -2.88 -15.49
CA SER A 132 8.98 -2.76 -16.76
C SER A 132 10.39 -2.19 -16.59
N ASP A 133 11.19 -2.22 -17.67
CA ASP A 133 12.53 -1.65 -17.73
C ASP A 133 12.56 -0.12 -17.61
N LEU A 134 11.41 0.55 -17.76
CA LEU A 134 11.30 2.00 -17.55
C LEU A 134 11.69 2.39 -16.11
N SER A 135 11.59 1.47 -15.17
CA SER A 135 11.98 1.66 -13.76
C SER A 135 13.25 0.90 -13.39
N SER A 136 14.15 0.65 -14.33
CA SER A 136 15.38 -0.16 -14.10
C SER A 136 16.28 0.34 -12.97
N GLY A 137 16.23 1.63 -12.65
CA GLY A 137 16.95 2.25 -11.53
C GLY A 137 16.15 2.34 -10.23
N VAL A 138 14.94 1.75 -10.14
CA VAL A 138 14.03 1.91 -8.99
C VAL A 138 13.87 0.58 -8.25
N THR A 139 14.32 0.54 -6.99
CA THR A 139 14.13 -0.60 -6.09
C THR A 139 14.07 -0.13 -4.63
N GLY A 140 13.32 -0.83 -3.78
CA GLY A 140 13.12 -0.47 -2.38
C GLY A 140 12.13 0.68 -2.16
N GLU A 141 11.43 1.11 -3.22
CA GLU A 141 10.52 2.25 -3.24
C GLU A 141 9.10 1.85 -2.78
N THR A 142 8.47 2.74 -2.02
CA THR A 142 7.03 2.75 -1.82
C THR A 142 6.44 3.91 -2.63
N HIS A 143 5.89 3.61 -3.79
CA HIS A 143 5.39 4.58 -4.74
C HIS A 143 3.92 4.92 -4.47
N HIS A 144 3.63 6.18 -4.15
CA HIS A 144 2.28 6.63 -3.87
C HIS A 144 1.48 6.88 -5.14
N VAL A 145 0.33 6.23 -5.24
CA VAL A 145 -0.68 6.43 -6.30
C VAL A 145 -2.02 6.71 -5.61
N ASP A 146 -2.21 7.93 -5.13
CA ASP A 146 -3.30 8.32 -4.24
C ASP A 146 -3.88 9.71 -4.54
N ALA A 147 -3.71 10.20 -5.75
CA ALA A 147 -4.08 11.56 -6.16
C ALA A 147 -3.38 12.67 -5.35
N GLY A 148 -2.23 12.34 -4.74
CA GLY A 148 -1.43 13.25 -3.92
C GLY A 148 -1.88 13.36 -2.47
N TYR A 149 -2.81 12.54 -2.01
CA TYR A 149 -3.36 12.66 -0.65
C TYR A 149 -2.29 12.57 0.45
N HIS A 150 -1.26 11.76 0.28
CA HIS A 150 -0.19 11.56 1.28
C HIS A 150 0.58 12.84 1.64
N VAL A 151 0.58 13.87 0.79
CA VAL A 151 1.26 15.15 1.09
C VAL A 151 0.39 16.13 1.88
N VAL A 152 -0.91 15.80 2.07
CA VAL A 152 -1.88 16.70 2.68
C VAL A 152 -1.81 16.62 4.20
N GLY A 153 -1.50 17.72 4.86
CA GLY A 153 -1.44 17.81 6.32
C GLY A 153 -2.73 18.27 6.99
N MET A 154 -3.62 18.92 6.25
CA MET A 154 -4.87 19.48 6.77
C MET A 154 -6.00 19.35 5.76
N LYS A 155 -7.25 19.44 6.24
CA LYS A 155 -8.44 19.55 5.39
C LYS A 155 -8.30 20.75 4.44
N GLN A 156 -8.73 20.60 3.20
CA GLN A 156 -8.75 21.68 2.23
C GLN A 156 -9.80 22.73 2.65
N GLU A 157 -9.50 24.02 2.41
CA GLU A 157 -10.37 25.14 2.85
C GLU A 157 -11.77 25.05 2.23
N ASP A 158 -11.87 24.65 0.98
CA ASP A 158 -13.11 24.52 0.21
C ASP A 158 -13.83 23.18 0.39
N ALA A 159 -13.23 22.21 1.12
CA ALA A 159 -13.88 20.93 1.37
C ALA A 159 -15.00 21.07 2.40
N PRO A 160 -16.22 20.59 2.10
CA PRO A 160 -17.34 20.63 3.05
C PRO A 160 -17.06 19.71 4.25
N ASP A 161 -17.76 19.96 5.37
CA ASP A 161 -17.77 19.02 6.47
C ASP A 161 -18.56 17.77 6.08
N ILE A 162 -17.94 16.60 6.30
CA ILE A 162 -18.59 15.32 6.00
C ILE A 162 -19.25 14.83 7.29
N ALA A 163 -20.59 14.84 7.31
CA ALA A 163 -21.32 14.14 8.35
C ALA A 163 -21.30 12.63 8.09
N LEU A 164 -21.01 11.86 9.12
CA LEU A 164 -21.29 10.42 9.14
C LEU A 164 -22.81 10.26 9.31
N SER A 165 -23.52 9.95 8.24
CA SER A 165 -24.95 9.61 8.26
C SER A 165 -25.13 8.11 8.32
#